data_caa794a8061c08bd0d7bb82c1811191a
#
_entry.id   caa794a8061c08bd0d7bb82c1811191a
#
_cell.length_a   1.000
_cell.length_b   1.000
_cell.length_c   1.000
_cell.angle_alpha   90.00
_cell.angle_beta   90.00
_cell.angle_gamma   90.00
#
_symmetry.space_group_name_H-M   'P 1'
#
loop_
_entity.id
_entity.type
_entity.pdbx_description
1 polymer ?
#
loop_
_entity_poly.entity_id
_entity_poly.type
_entity_poly.pdbx_seq_one_letter_code
_entity_poly.pdbx_strand_id
1 'polypeptide(L)'
;MSSGCLSVSAADGATAVAALPFGARYDGPADATAFAHAVDAPARWGVLLVRKGGFAVATVSGLAVAESKVGQRHVQGRTKAGGQSQQRFARRRDNQARQAYEAAADHAARILTGRLTALACGGDRSAVDAVLSDPRLVHLVDVRVEPWLPVPDPRRSVLDRAVLDAASVSVEVT
;
A
#
# COMPACT_ATOMS: atom_id res chain seq x y z
N MET A 1 -2.91 -7.43 27.94
CA MET A 1 -4.02 -6.63 27.39
C MET A 1 -3.50 -6.01 26.10
N SER A 2 -4.01 -6.45 24.95
CA SER A 2 -3.63 -5.85 23.66
C SER A 2 -4.26 -4.45 23.57
N SER A 3 -3.54 -3.47 24.04
CA SER A 3 -3.97 -2.06 24.02
C SER A 3 -4.08 -1.60 22.56
N GLY A 4 -5.27 -1.22 22.15
CA GLY A 4 -5.53 -0.66 20.82
C GLY A 4 -6.26 -1.57 19.82
N CYS A 5 -6.72 -2.75 20.23
CA CYS A 5 -7.48 -3.69 19.40
C CYS A 5 -8.71 -4.19 20.17
N LEU A 6 -9.73 -4.65 19.45
CA LEU A 6 -10.86 -5.39 20.02
C LEU A 6 -10.54 -6.89 19.99
N SER A 7 -10.57 -7.53 21.17
CA SER A 7 -10.45 -8.99 21.29
C SER A 7 -11.79 -9.58 21.69
N VAL A 8 -12.21 -10.63 20.99
CA VAL A 8 -13.43 -11.39 21.27
C VAL A 8 -13.10 -12.88 21.36
N SER A 9 -13.82 -13.60 22.21
CA SER A 9 -13.69 -15.05 22.37
C SER A 9 -15.05 -15.71 22.19
N ALA A 10 -15.08 -16.79 21.42
CA ALA A 10 -16.27 -17.59 21.21
C ALA A 10 -16.37 -18.70 22.28
N ALA A 11 -17.58 -19.26 22.43
CA ALA A 11 -17.84 -20.31 23.42
C ALA A 11 -17.09 -21.64 23.13
N ASP A 12 -16.68 -21.85 21.88
CA ASP A 12 -15.89 -23.01 21.42
C ASP A 12 -14.37 -22.84 21.66
N GLY A 13 -13.94 -21.70 22.22
CA GLY A 13 -12.55 -21.37 22.50
C GLY A 13 -11.83 -20.63 21.39
N ALA A 14 -12.46 -20.40 20.24
CA ALA A 14 -11.87 -19.57 19.18
C ALA A 14 -11.73 -18.11 19.66
N THR A 15 -10.65 -17.47 19.26
CA THR A 15 -10.42 -16.04 19.57
C THR A 15 -10.24 -15.24 18.28
N ALA A 16 -10.74 -14.00 18.29
CA ALA A 16 -10.52 -13.07 17.18
C ALA A 16 -10.00 -11.74 17.73
N VAL A 17 -9.01 -11.16 17.04
CA VAL A 17 -8.45 -9.84 17.35
C VAL A 17 -8.69 -8.94 16.14
N ALA A 18 -9.44 -7.86 16.36
CA ALA A 18 -9.73 -6.87 15.34
C ALA A 18 -8.94 -5.58 15.61
N ALA A 19 -8.26 -5.07 14.58
CA ALA A 19 -7.52 -3.81 14.61
C ALA A 19 -8.14 -2.80 13.65
N LEU A 20 -8.16 -1.53 14.08
CA LEU A 20 -8.60 -0.42 13.24
C LEU A 20 -7.61 -0.18 12.09
N PRO A 21 -8.08 0.34 10.94
CA PRO A 21 -7.22 0.72 9.83
C PRO A 21 -6.25 1.85 10.21
N PHE A 22 -5.22 2.04 9.38
CA PHE A 22 -4.24 3.13 9.51
C PHE A 22 -3.44 3.14 10.82
N GLY A 23 -3.39 2.02 11.55
CA GLY A 23 -2.71 1.94 12.85
C GLY A 23 -3.42 2.71 13.96
N ALA A 24 -4.69 3.06 13.77
CA ALA A 24 -5.50 3.71 14.79
C ALA A 24 -5.69 2.78 16.01
N ARG A 25 -5.74 3.36 17.21
CA ARG A 25 -5.93 2.61 18.45
C ARG A 25 -7.39 2.64 18.85
N TYR A 26 -7.87 1.50 19.31
CA TYR A 26 -9.20 1.39 19.89
C TYR A 26 -9.12 1.34 21.42
N ASP A 27 -9.69 2.35 22.06
CA ASP A 27 -9.73 2.48 23.53
C ASP A 27 -11.20 2.46 24.05
N GLY A 28 -12.14 2.02 23.19
CA GLY A 28 -13.57 1.91 23.54
C GLY A 28 -13.93 0.62 24.29
N PRO A 29 -15.21 0.42 24.57
CA PRO A 29 -15.70 -0.79 25.23
C PRO A 29 -15.47 -2.04 24.38
N ALA A 30 -15.41 -3.21 25.02
CA ALA A 30 -15.28 -4.51 24.36
C ALA A 30 -16.61 -4.92 23.68
N ASP A 31 -17.01 -4.13 22.69
CA ASP A 31 -18.28 -4.26 21.95
C ASP A 31 -18.04 -4.06 20.45
N ALA A 32 -18.54 -4.98 19.64
CA ALA A 32 -18.33 -4.98 18.20
C ALA A 32 -19.01 -3.77 17.49
N THR A 33 -20.14 -3.32 17.99
CA THR A 33 -20.85 -2.17 17.43
C THR A 33 -20.09 -0.88 17.71
N ALA A 34 -19.64 -0.70 18.96
CA ALA A 34 -18.81 0.43 19.35
C ALA A 34 -17.48 0.44 18.56
N PHE A 35 -16.86 -0.73 18.35
CA PHE A 35 -15.67 -0.86 17.53
C PHE A 35 -15.92 -0.48 16.06
N ALA A 36 -17.03 -0.95 15.48
CA ALA A 36 -17.41 -0.61 14.11
C ALA A 36 -17.64 0.90 13.92
N HIS A 37 -18.19 1.58 14.90
CA HIS A 37 -18.36 3.04 14.90
C HIS A 37 -17.04 3.82 15.02
N ALA A 38 -16.00 3.18 15.53
CA ALA A 38 -14.66 3.78 15.62
C ALA A 38 -13.83 3.65 14.32
N VAL A 39 -14.34 2.92 13.32
CA VAL A 39 -13.68 2.81 12.01
C VAL A 39 -13.82 4.14 11.27
N ASP A 40 -12.70 4.80 11.05
CA ASP A 40 -12.66 6.07 10.34
C ASP A 40 -11.48 6.09 9.37
N ALA A 41 -11.66 6.80 8.26
CA ALA A 41 -10.59 7.03 7.28
C ALA A 41 -10.06 8.46 7.44
N PRO A 42 -8.73 8.66 7.37
CA PRO A 42 -8.17 9.99 7.49
C PRO A 42 -8.73 10.95 6.43
N ALA A 43 -8.91 12.22 6.81
CA ALA A 43 -9.41 13.24 5.89
C ALA A 43 -8.52 13.39 4.65
N ARG A 44 -7.21 13.13 4.78
CA ARG A 44 -6.25 13.17 3.66
C ARG A 44 -5.11 12.18 3.88
N TRP A 45 -5.00 11.22 2.98
CA TRP A 45 -3.97 10.18 3.01
C TRP A 45 -3.53 9.79 1.60
N GLY A 46 -2.52 8.95 1.49
CA GLY A 46 -1.95 8.53 0.23
C GLY A 46 -1.98 7.02 0.01
N VAL A 47 -1.95 6.61 -1.25
CA VAL A 47 -1.72 5.23 -1.68
C VAL A 47 -0.53 5.20 -2.64
N LEU A 48 0.40 4.28 -2.40
CA LEU A 48 1.53 4.00 -3.29
C LEU A 48 1.66 2.50 -3.52
N LEU A 49 1.34 2.06 -4.73
CA LEU A 49 1.44 0.67 -5.17
C LEU A 49 2.52 0.57 -6.24
N VAL A 50 3.54 -0.27 -6.02
CA VAL A 50 4.62 -0.42 -6.99
C VAL A 50 4.95 -1.89 -7.21
N ARG A 51 5.01 -2.30 -8.47
CA ARG A 51 5.49 -3.60 -8.92
C ARG A 51 6.35 -3.46 -10.18
N LYS A 52 7.03 -4.54 -10.56
CA LYS A 52 7.85 -4.56 -11.79
C LYS A 52 7.07 -4.19 -13.06
N GLY A 53 5.77 -4.50 -13.10
CA GLY A 53 4.87 -4.23 -14.24
C GLY A 53 4.23 -2.85 -14.24
N GLY A 54 4.40 -2.03 -13.19
CA GLY A 54 3.80 -0.72 -13.12
C GLY A 54 3.66 -0.16 -11.70
N PHE A 55 3.00 0.99 -11.62
CA PHE A 55 2.70 1.65 -10.35
C PHE A 55 1.31 2.27 -10.36
N ALA A 56 0.77 2.51 -9.18
CA ALA A 56 -0.37 3.38 -8.97
C ALA A 56 -0.09 4.27 -7.76
N VAL A 57 -0.44 5.54 -7.89
CA VAL A 57 -0.31 6.54 -6.83
C VAL A 57 -1.58 7.34 -6.75
N ALA A 58 -2.03 7.64 -5.53
CA ALA A 58 -3.21 8.47 -5.33
C ALA A 58 -3.14 9.27 -4.03
N THR A 59 -3.77 10.45 -4.02
CA THR A 59 -4.28 11.08 -2.80
C THR A 59 -5.74 10.73 -2.64
N VAL A 60 -6.14 10.49 -1.40
CA VAL A 60 -7.48 10.05 -1.02
C VAL A 60 -8.00 10.99 0.06
N SER A 61 -9.28 11.34 -0.03
CA SER A 61 -10.01 12.11 0.98
C SER A 61 -11.13 11.24 1.53
N GLY A 62 -11.05 10.86 2.79
CA GLY A 62 -11.90 9.79 3.32
C GLY A 62 -11.74 8.51 2.49
N LEU A 63 -12.74 8.12 1.72
CA LEU A 63 -12.70 6.97 0.79
C LEU A 63 -12.69 7.38 -0.69
N ALA A 64 -12.71 8.68 -0.99
CA ALA A 64 -12.75 9.19 -2.36
C ALA A 64 -11.35 9.47 -2.90
N VAL A 65 -11.00 8.90 -4.04
CA VAL A 65 -9.77 9.22 -4.76
C VAL A 65 -9.86 10.65 -5.29
N ALA A 66 -9.01 11.54 -4.78
CA ALA A 66 -8.96 12.95 -5.18
C ALA A 66 -8.11 13.17 -6.44
N GLU A 67 -6.89 12.63 -6.43
CA GLU A 67 -5.99 12.66 -7.59
C GLU A 67 -5.28 11.31 -7.70
N SER A 68 -5.04 10.83 -8.92
CA SER A 68 -4.33 9.57 -9.10
C SER A 68 -3.60 9.47 -10.43
N LYS A 69 -2.61 8.60 -10.46
CA LYS A 69 -1.93 8.15 -11.67
C LYS A 69 -1.67 6.67 -11.61
N VAL A 70 -1.97 5.98 -12.69
CA VAL A 70 -1.58 4.59 -12.93
C VAL A 70 -0.64 4.58 -14.13
N GLY A 71 0.52 3.98 -13.94
CA GLY A 71 1.52 3.74 -14.99
C GLY A 71 1.71 2.23 -15.16
N GLN A 72 1.51 1.74 -16.38
CA GLN A 72 1.79 0.35 -16.75
C GLN A 72 3.01 0.30 -17.66
N ARG A 73 3.80 -0.75 -17.54
CA ARG A 73 4.87 -1.06 -18.47
C ARG A 73 4.72 -2.49 -18.94
N HIS A 74 4.74 -2.68 -20.25
CA HIS A 74 4.84 -4.02 -20.83
C HIS A 74 6.23 -4.57 -20.50
N VAL A 75 6.29 -5.50 -19.56
CA VAL A 75 7.49 -6.32 -19.34
C VAL A 75 7.46 -7.41 -20.40
N GLN A 76 8.34 -7.32 -21.40
CA GLN A 76 8.50 -8.40 -22.38
C GLN A 76 8.78 -9.73 -21.66
N GLY A 77 8.00 -10.74 -22.01
CA GLY A 77 8.05 -12.07 -21.43
C GLY A 77 9.44 -12.72 -21.55
N ARG A 78 9.68 -13.69 -20.70
CA ARG A 78 10.91 -14.49 -20.64
C ARG A 78 11.15 -15.23 -21.96
N THR A 79 12.08 -14.77 -22.77
CA THR A 79 12.66 -15.60 -23.84
C THR A 79 13.78 -16.46 -23.27
N LYS A 80 13.70 -17.78 -23.46
CA LYS A 80 14.76 -18.73 -23.11
C LYS A 80 15.92 -18.54 -24.09
N ALA A 81 16.99 -17.87 -23.67
CA ALA A 81 18.25 -17.84 -24.37
C ALA A 81 19.39 -18.00 -23.34
N GLY A 82 20.34 -18.86 -23.63
CA GLY A 82 21.42 -19.21 -22.71
C GLY A 82 22.69 -18.35 -22.91
N GLY A 83 23.53 -18.30 -21.89
CA GLY A 83 24.89 -17.78 -21.94
C GLY A 83 25.04 -16.28 -21.74
N GLN A 84 25.98 -15.64 -22.44
CA GLN A 84 26.33 -14.21 -22.31
C GLN A 84 25.16 -13.26 -22.56
N SER A 85 24.11 -13.70 -23.24
CA SER A 85 22.86 -12.92 -23.39
C SER A 85 22.10 -12.74 -22.08
N GLN A 86 22.21 -13.64 -21.10
CA GLN A 86 21.51 -13.52 -19.83
C GLN A 86 21.95 -12.30 -19.01
N GLN A 87 23.25 -11.98 -18.99
CA GLN A 87 23.78 -10.79 -18.30
C GLN A 87 23.31 -9.49 -18.95
N ARG A 88 23.28 -9.44 -20.30
CA ARG A 88 22.77 -8.27 -21.03
C ARG A 88 21.27 -8.09 -20.80
N PHE A 89 20.49 -9.18 -20.75
CA PHE A 89 19.06 -9.14 -20.45
C PHE A 89 18.78 -8.79 -18.99
N ALA A 90 19.62 -9.22 -18.03
CA ALA A 90 19.52 -8.82 -16.63
C ALA A 90 19.72 -7.29 -16.48
N ARG A 91 20.82 -6.74 -17.02
CA ARG A 91 21.08 -5.28 -17.00
C ARG A 91 19.97 -4.45 -17.67
N ARG A 92 19.41 -4.95 -18.78
CA ARG A 92 18.25 -4.29 -19.41
C ARG A 92 17.04 -4.25 -18.50
N ARG A 93 16.73 -5.37 -17.83
CA ARG A 93 15.60 -5.45 -16.89
C ARG A 93 15.80 -4.53 -15.69
N ASP A 94 17.01 -4.47 -15.14
CA ASP A 94 17.34 -3.61 -14.00
C ASP A 94 17.24 -2.12 -14.38
N ASN A 95 17.73 -1.74 -15.56
CA ASN A 95 17.58 -0.38 -16.08
C ASN A 95 16.12 -0.03 -16.32
N GLN A 96 15.31 -0.97 -16.84
CA GLN A 96 13.90 -0.76 -17.07
C GLN A 96 13.13 -0.63 -15.74
N ALA A 97 13.46 -1.44 -14.73
CA ALA A 97 12.87 -1.33 -13.40
C ALA A 97 13.19 0.02 -12.75
N ARG A 98 14.47 0.45 -12.81
CA ARG A 98 14.89 1.76 -12.29
C ARG A 98 14.13 2.92 -12.95
N GLN A 99 14.03 2.94 -14.28
CA GLN A 99 13.26 3.96 -14.99
C GLN A 99 11.77 3.95 -14.62
N ALA A 100 11.20 2.76 -14.31
CA ALA A 100 9.82 2.67 -13.83
C ALA A 100 9.67 3.25 -12.42
N TYR A 101 10.66 3.05 -11.55
CA TYR A 101 10.65 3.60 -10.20
C TYR A 101 10.88 5.11 -10.21
N GLU A 102 11.77 5.62 -11.06
CA GLU A 102 11.94 7.07 -11.29
C GLU A 102 10.64 7.73 -11.76
N ALA A 103 9.96 7.15 -12.75
CA ALA A 103 8.66 7.63 -13.20
C ALA A 103 7.58 7.57 -12.10
N ALA A 104 7.59 6.51 -11.27
CA ALA A 104 6.70 6.40 -10.12
C ALA A 104 7.00 7.48 -9.08
N ALA A 105 8.28 7.75 -8.80
CA ALA A 105 8.72 8.81 -7.88
C ALA A 105 8.29 10.20 -8.37
N ASP A 106 8.44 10.50 -9.66
CA ASP A 106 8.01 11.77 -10.25
C ASP A 106 6.49 11.99 -10.10
N HIS A 107 5.70 10.96 -10.38
CA HIS A 107 4.25 11.05 -10.18
C HIS A 107 3.86 11.11 -8.71
N ALA A 108 4.55 10.35 -7.84
CA ALA A 108 4.31 10.39 -6.41
C ALA A 108 4.63 11.78 -5.84
N ALA A 109 5.76 12.38 -6.20
CA ALA A 109 6.14 13.71 -5.76
C ALA A 109 5.15 14.81 -6.20
N ARG A 110 4.48 14.61 -7.33
CA ARG A 110 3.46 15.55 -7.84
C ARG A 110 2.10 15.34 -7.17
N ILE A 111 1.71 14.11 -6.88
CA ILE A 111 0.37 13.75 -6.40
C ILE A 111 0.32 13.73 -4.87
N LEU A 112 1.34 13.14 -4.21
CA LEU A 112 1.40 13.02 -2.76
C LEU A 112 1.93 14.31 -2.11
N THR A 113 1.37 15.44 -2.51
CA THR A 113 1.77 16.76 -2.01
C THR A 113 1.03 17.15 -0.74
N GLY A 114 1.60 18.09 0.00
CA GLY A 114 1.03 18.59 1.24
C GLY A 114 1.14 17.59 2.38
N ARG A 115 0.50 17.88 3.51
CA ARG A 115 0.54 17.02 4.69
C ARG A 115 -0.41 15.83 4.51
N LEU A 116 0.14 14.64 4.44
CA LEU A 116 -0.61 13.39 4.54
C LEU A 116 -0.49 12.85 5.96
N THR A 117 -1.57 12.28 6.47
CA THR A 117 -1.60 11.67 7.81
C THR A 117 -1.30 10.17 7.78
N ALA A 118 -1.42 9.55 6.61
CA ALA A 118 -1.10 8.14 6.39
C ALA A 118 -0.70 7.90 4.93
N LEU A 119 0.15 6.90 4.71
CA LEU A 119 0.50 6.37 3.39
C LEU A 119 0.35 4.85 3.40
N ALA A 120 -0.68 4.34 2.73
CA ALA A 120 -0.85 2.91 2.50
C ALA A 120 0.02 2.47 1.32
N CYS A 121 0.82 1.44 1.54
CA CYS A 121 1.76 0.92 0.54
C CYS A 121 1.43 -0.52 0.16
N GLY A 122 1.75 -0.91 -1.07
CA GLY A 122 1.53 -2.27 -1.53
C GLY A 122 2.36 -2.67 -2.75
N GLY A 123 2.36 -3.97 -3.04
CA GLY A 123 3.14 -4.57 -4.11
C GLY A 123 4.52 -5.03 -3.65
N ASP A 124 5.57 -4.76 -4.41
CA ASP A 124 6.93 -5.19 -4.09
C ASP A 124 7.58 -4.22 -3.10
N ARG A 125 7.91 -4.68 -1.89
CA ARG A 125 8.50 -3.82 -0.82
C ARG A 125 9.75 -3.08 -1.30
N SER A 126 10.68 -3.79 -1.93
CA SER A 126 11.91 -3.19 -2.45
C SER A 126 11.66 -2.11 -3.53
N ALA A 127 10.59 -2.26 -4.32
CA ALA A 127 10.21 -1.28 -5.33
C ALA A 127 9.61 -0.02 -4.69
N VAL A 128 8.75 -0.18 -3.69
CA VAL A 128 8.20 0.95 -2.91
C VAL A 128 9.32 1.69 -2.17
N ASP A 129 10.22 0.96 -1.51
CA ASP A 129 11.36 1.56 -0.80
C ASP A 129 12.29 2.32 -1.76
N ALA A 130 12.52 1.79 -2.98
CA ALA A 130 13.26 2.49 -4.02
C ALA A 130 12.59 3.80 -4.47
N VAL A 131 11.26 3.82 -4.58
CA VAL A 131 10.51 5.04 -4.88
C VAL A 131 10.57 6.04 -3.73
N LEU A 132 10.37 5.59 -2.49
CA LEU A 132 10.40 6.44 -1.31
C LEU A 132 11.80 6.93 -0.91
N SER A 133 12.86 6.35 -1.47
CA SER A 133 14.24 6.86 -1.31
C SER A 133 14.52 8.15 -2.09
N ASP A 134 13.60 8.57 -2.99
CA ASP A 134 13.68 9.87 -3.64
C ASP A 134 13.64 11.00 -2.59
N PRO A 135 14.58 11.97 -2.61
CA PRO A 135 14.64 13.04 -1.61
C PRO A 135 13.32 13.84 -1.46
N ARG A 136 12.52 13.89 -2.51
CA ARG A 136 11.21 14.56 -2.50
C ARG A 136 10.14 13.80 -1.70
N LEU A 137 10.35 12.50 -1.47
CA LEU A 137 9.36 11.57 -0.89
C LEU A 137 9.78 10.99 0.47
N VAL A 138 11.03 11.21 0.89
CA VAL A 138 11.58 10.61 2.12
C VAL A 138 10.72 10.92 3.36
N HIS A 139 10.09 12.08 3.42
CA HIS A 139 9.18 12.48 4.51
C HIS A 139 7.91 11.62 4.61
N LEU A 140 7.57 10.88 3.55
CA LEU A 140 6.39 10.00 3.54
C LEU A 140 6.67 8.65 4.21
N VAL A 141 7.93 8.31 4.46
CA VAL A 141 8.31 7.08 5.17
C VAL A 141 7.74 7.06 6.58
N ASP A 142 7.73 8.21 7.27
CA ASP A 142 7.26 8.34 8.65
C ASP A 142 5.74 8.21 8.81
N VAL A 143 4.99 8.41 7.73
CA VAL A 143 3.52 8.27 7.72
C VAL A 143 3.06 6.98 7.05
N ARG A 144 3.97 6.07 6.73
CA ARG A 144 3.63 4.75 6.19
C ARG A 144 2.92 3.92 7.24
N VAL A 145 1.80 3.30 6.84
CA VAL A 145 0.94 2.51 7.73
C VAL A 145 0.86 1.04 7.28
N GLU A 146 0.58 0.16 8.22
CA GLU A 146 0.19 -1.23 7.97
C GLU A 146 -1.36 -1.34 7.89
N PRO A 147 -1.90 -2.40 7.27
CA PRO A 147 -1.19 -3.54 6.70
C PRO A 147 -0.57 -3.24 5.33
N TRP A 148 0.48 -3.98 5.00
CA TRP A 148 1.04 -4.00 3.65
C TRP A 148 0.04 -4.63 2.67
N LEU A 149 -0.28 -3.95 1.56
CA LEU A 149 -1.29 -4.41 0.62
C LEU A 149 -0.71 -5.39 -0.41
N PRO A 150 -1.10 -6.68 -0.38
CA PRO A 150 -0.68 -7.65 -1.38
C PRO A 150 -1.48 -7.45 -2.66
N VAL A 151 -0.99 -6.60 -3.56
CA VAL A 151 -1.70 -6.26 -4.80
C VAL A 151 -1.06 -6.92 -6.03
N PRO A 152 -1.84 -7.28 -7.06
CA PRO A 152 -1.32 -7.62 -8.38
C PRO A 152 -0.74 -6.39 -9.09
N ASP A 153 -0.34 -6.53 -10.36
CA ASP A 153 0.17 -5.40 -11.14
C ASP A 153 -0.83 -4.23 -11.13
N PRO A 154 -0.38 -3.02 -10.73
CA PRO A 154 -1.25 -1.89 -10.49
C PRO A 154 -2.02 -1.48 -11.74
N ARG A 155 -3.35 -1.43 -11.62
CA ARG A 155 -4.33 -0.91 -12.57
C ARG A 155 -5.31 -0.04 -11.83
N ARG A 156 -6.19 0.66 -12.52
CA ARG A 156 -7.19 1.50 -11.87
C ARG A 156 -8.07 0.70 -10.88
N SER A 157 -8.58 -0.45 -11.28
CA SER A 157 -9.40 -1.30 -10.40
C SER A 157 -8.63 -1.84 -9.19
N VAL A 158 -7.31 -2.08 -9.33
CA VAL A 158 -6.44 -2.49 -8.21
C VAL A 158 -6.25 -1.33 -7.24
N LEU A 159 -6.06 -0.10 -7.73
CA LEU A 159 -5.99 1.10 -6.90
C LEU A 159 -7.30 1.33 -6.14
N ASP A 160 -8.44 1.26 -6.83
CA ASP A 160 -9.75 1.46 -6.21
C ASP A 160 -10.01 0.42 -5.11
N ARG A 161 -9.62 -0.84 -5.34
CA ARG A 161 -9.70 -1.90 -4.32
C ARG A 161 -8.73 -1.66 -3.16
N ALA A 162 -7.50 -1.24 -3.43
CA ALA A 162 -6.50 -0.96 -2.41
C ALA A 162 -6.93 0.17 -1.46
N VAL A 163 -7.66 1.17 -1.95
CA VAL A 163 -8.26 2.23 -1.10
C VAL A 163 -9.22 1.63 -0.09
N LEU A 164 -10.09 0.72 -0.52
CA LEU A 164 -11.03 0.05 0.38
C LEU A 164 -10.33 -0.89 1.35
N ASP A 165 -9.35 -1.68 0.87
CA ASP A 165 -8.60 -2.62 1.70
C ASP A 165 -7.79 -1.89 2.78
N ALA A 166 -7.16 -0.75 2.45
CA ALA A 166 -6.43 0.07 3.41
C ALA A 166 -7.33 0.66 4.51
N ALA A 167 -8.57 0.95 4.19
CA ALA A 167 -9.57 1.50 5.13
C ALA A 167 -10.39 0.40 5.84
N SER A 168 -10.08 -0.86 5.60
CA SER A 168 -10.78 -1.99 6.22
C SER A 168 -10.17 -2.38 7.56
N VAL A 169 -11.00 -2.90 8.44
CA VAL A 169 -10.58 -3.57 9.68
C VAL A 169 -9.80 -4.84 9.34
N SER A 170 -8.68 -5.07 10.01
CA SER A 170 -8.00 -6.37 9.96
C SER A 170 -8.49 -7.25 11.10
N VAL A 171 -8.79 -8.52 10.81
CA VAL A 171 -9.23 -9.50 11.81
C VAL A 171 -8.34 -10.74 11.70
N GLU A 172 -7.72 -11.10 12.81
CA GLU A 172 -6.98 -12.35 12.98
C GLU A 172 -7.81 -13.31 13.83
N VAL A 173 -7.99 -14.55 13.36
CA VAL A 173 -8.75 -15.60 14.05
C VAL A 173 -7.79 -16.73 14.40
N THR A 174 -7.80 -17.16 15.64
CA THR A 174 -6.98 -18.27 16.19
C THR A 174 -7.83 -19.23 17.00
#